data_fb868db025c365a678c2d8f1cde57e8e
#
_entry.id   fb868db025c365a678c2d8f1cde57e8e
#
_cell.length_a   1.000
_cell.length_b   1.000
_cell.length_c   1.000
_cell.angle_alpha   90.00
_cell.angle_beta   90.00
_cell.angle_gamma   90.00
#
_symmetry.space_group_name_H-M   'P 1'
#
loop_
_entity.id
_entity.type
_entity.pdbx_description
1 polymer ?
#
loop_
_entity_poly.entity_id
_entity_poly.type
_entity_poly.pdbx_seq_one_letter_code
_entity_poly.pdbx_strand_id
1 'polypeptide(L)'
;SRKPAVEGERWYASSPWTWDWDAEIAQNSSNIDSAFSTTENRSTGILRNSINRQNTYGLISKLNYDVSDELEVQVGIDWRTAGIEHAREVRDLLGGDYYVDYADDNAPDGKVVRLGDIIAYHNETTVDWFGAFLQGQYDTEKINLYGMGGISTIGYTYKDFFSVEQELVEAPSITTFQVKGGGRYNLDDRLSAFANVGYVQKPPILDNVIDYDGNVSTNPDNEKFTSLEIGGEYNSDLVAIKGSYYNTQWKDRNLTKSVTTGQGDSGDTDIIYLTGVN
;
A
#
# COMPACT_ATOMS: atom_id res chain seq x y z
N SER A 1 -29.16 -11.57 7.32
CA SER A 1 -30.13 -10.86 6.48
C SER A 1 -30.19 -9.36 6.78
N ARG A 2 -30.69 -8.54 5.84
CA ARG A 2 -30.84 -7.09 6.01
C ARG A 2 -32.32 -6.76 6.07
N LYS A 3 -32.71 -5.87 6.99
CA LYS A 3 -34.06 -5.30 7.06
C LYS A 3 -34.04 -3.81 6.76
N PRO A 4 -35.14 -3.20 6.26
CA PRO A 4 -35.23 -1.76 6.14
C PRO A 4 -34.99 -1.08 7.48
N ALA A 5 -34.20 -0.01 7.50
CA ALA A 5 -34.01 0.78 8.70
C ALA A 5 -35.30 1.59 8.99
N VAL A 6 -35.78 1.58 10.24
CA VAL A 6 -36.86 2.41 10.70
C VAL A 6 -36.37 3.79 11.11
N GLU A 7 -37.21 4.80 11.08
CA GLU A 7 -36.84 6.14 11.51
C GLU A 7 -36.41 6.11 12.99
N GLY A 8 -35.18 6.64 13.26
CA GLY A 8 -34.56 6.62 14.58
C GLY A 8 -33.65 5.41 14.86
N GLU A 9 -33.67 4.34 14.07
CA GLU A 9 -32.76 3.20 14.21
C GLU A 9 -31.37 3.45 13.59
N ARG A 10 -31.26 4.39 12.65
CA ARG A 10 -30.03 4.79 12.02
C ARG A 10 -29.41 5.98 12.75
N TRP A 11 -28.15 5.89 13.06
CA TRP A 11 -27.39 7.02 13.57
C TRP A 11 -26.59 7.75 12.47
N TYR A 12 -26.56 7.22 11.23
CA TYR A 12 -25.99 7.86 10.04
C TYR A 12 -26.91 7.67 8.83
N ALA A 13 -26.96 8.63 7.95
CA ALA A 13 -27.99 8.71 6.90
C ALA A 13 -27.69 7.87 5.63
N SER A 14 -26.52 7.27 5.50
CA SER A 14 -26.06 6.67 4.25
C SER A 14 -26.61 5.27 3.96
N SER A 15 -27.09 4.54 4.96
CA SER A 15 -27.61 3.18 4.77
C SER A 15 -29.12 3.11 5.08
N PRO A 16 -29.98 2.73 4.11
CA PRO A 16 -31.39 2.48 4.36
C PRO A 16 -31.67 1.12 5.01
N TRP A 17 -30.62 0.35 5.33
CA TRP A 17 -30.73 -1.02 5.81
C TRP A 17 -29.98 -1.22 7.12
N THR A 18 -30.53 -2.04 7.99
CA THR A 18 -29.88 -2.57 9.20
C THR A 18 -29.79 -4.09 9.12
N TRP A 19 -28.84 -4.69 9.86
CA TRP A 19 -28.77 -6.13 9.98
C TRP A 19 -29.83 -6.62 10.96
N ASP A 20 -30.55 -7.69 10.58
CA ASP A 20 -31.47 -8.42 11.42
C ASP A 20 -30.73 -9.62 12.04
N TRP A 21 -30.05 -9.37 13.16
CA TRP A 21 -29.23 -10.38 13.83
C TRP A 21 -30.04 -11.57 14.34
N ASP A 22 -31.23 -11.31 14.86
CA ASP A 22 -32.10 -12.37 15.41
C ASP A 22 -32.59 -13.30 14.30
N ALA A 23 -32.96 -12.76 13.15
CA ALA A 23 -33.34 -13.56 11.98
C ALA A 23 -32.17 -14.38 11.44
N GLU A 24 -30.96 -13.81 11.38
CA GLU A 24 -29.76 -14.53 10.92
C GLU A 24 -29.39 -15.69 11.86
N ILE A 25 -29.38 -15.44 13.18
CA ILE A 25 -29.10 -16.46 14.19
C ILE A 25 -30.17 -17.56 14.17
N ALA A 26 -31.43 -17.23 14.06
CA ALA A 26 -32.53 -18.20 13.99
C ALA A 26 -32.41 -19.08 12.73
N GLN A 27 -32.08 -18.49 11.59
CA GLN A 27 -31.86 -19.20 10.34
C GLN A 27 -30.68 -20.18 10.48
N ASN A 28 -29.51 -19.70 10.92
CA ASN A 28 -28.32 -20.52 11.07
C ASN A 28 -28.51 -21.68 12.05
N SER A 29 -29.16 -21.42 13.20
CA SER A 29 -29.39 -22.43 14.25
C SER A 29 -30.35 -23.55 13.88
N SER A 30 -31.04 -23.45 12.74
CA SER A 30 -32.01 -24.44 12.28
C SER A 30 -31.73 -24.97 10.85
N ASN A 31 -30.64 -24.55 10.25
CA ASN A 31 -30.34 -24.88 8.85
C ASN A 31 -29.49 -26.15 8.74
N ILE A 32 -30.11 -27.30 8.55
CA ILE A 32 -29.42 -28.56 8.25
C ILE A 32 -29.22 -28.66 6.74
N ASP A 33 -27.97 -28.76 6.30
CA ASP A 33 -27.59 -29.01 4.90
C ASP A 33 -27.05 -30.42 4.78
N SER A 34 -27.90 -31.33 4.31
CA SER A 34 -27.57 -32.75 4.19
C SER A 34 -26.45 -33.09 3.20
N ALA A 35 -26.04 -32.13 2.37
CA ALA A 35 -24.87 -32.31 1.48
C ALA A 35 -23.54 -32.30 2.27
N PHE A 36 -23.51 -31.62 3.44
CA PHE A 36 -22.32 -31.50 4.27
C PHE A 36 -22.48 -32.16 5.66
N SER A 37 -23.68 -32.08 6.28
CA SER A 37 -23.95 -32.70 7.56
C SER A 37 -25.44 -32.98 7.75
N THR A 38 -25.76 -34.11 8.37
CA THR A 38 -27.15 -34.48 8.73
C THR A 38 -27.51 -34.10 10.18
N THR A 39 -26.55 -33.62 10.96
CA THR A 39 -26.70 -33.35 12.39
C THR A 39 -26.26 -31.96 12.84
N GLU A 40 -25.41 -31.30 12.04
CA GLU A 40 -24.88 -29.99 12.36
C GLU A 40 -25.55 -28.90 11.51
N ASN A 41 -25.75 -27.73 12.09
CA ASN A 41 -26.37 -26.58 11.45
C ASN A 41 -25.35 -25.80 10.63
N ARG A 42 -25.64 -25.55 9.36
CA ARG A 42 -24.84 -24.74 8.44
C ARG A 42 -25.18 -23.26 8.61
N SER A 43 -24.18 -22.42 8.88
CA SER A 43 -24.31 -20.98 8.78
C SER A 43 -24.35 -20.54 7.31
N THR A 44 -25.29 -19.65 6.97
CA THR A 44 -25.37 -18.96 5.68
C THR A 44 -24.78 -17.55 5.74
N GLY A 45 -24.89 -16.89 6.92
CA GLY A 45 -24.22 -15.64 7.25
C GLY A 45 -23.28 -15.82 8.43
N ILE A 46 -22.12 -15.21 8.37
CA ILE A 46 -21.09 -15.28 9.40
C ILE A 46 -20.45 -13.91 9.66
N LEU A 47 -19.81 -13.74 10.80
CA LEU A 47 -18.86 -12.65 11.00
C LEU A 47 -17.44 -13.16 10.69
N ARG A 48 -16.64 -12.30 10.07
CA ARG A 48 -15.27 -12.62 9.71
C ARG A 48 -14.31 -11.51 10.11
N ASN A 49 -13.10 -11.87 10.48
CA ASN A 49 -11.99 -10.97 10.69
C ASN A 49 -11.25 -10.74 9.37
N SER A 50 -10.73 -9.54 9.15
CA SER A 50 -9.70 -9.29 8.15
C SER A 50 -8.34 -9.41 8.83
N ILE A 51 -7.52 -10.31 8.34
CA ILE A 51 -6.18 -10.56 8.87
C ILE A 51 -5.20 -9.79 7.99
N ASN A 52 -4.42 -8.92 8.62
CA ASN A 52 -3.31 -8.20 8.02
C ASN A 52 -2.15 -8.27 9.01
N ARG A 53 -1.22 -9.20 8.80
CA ARG A 53 -0.02 -9.37 9.63
C ARG A 53 1.19 -8.96 8.83
N GLN A 54 2.08 -8.18 9.44
CA GLN A 54 3.31 -7.75 8.80
C GLN A 54 4.47 -7.87 9.77
N ASN A 55 5.56 -8.47 9.30
CA ASN A 55 6.84 -8.47 9.96
C ASN A 55 7.85 -7.73 9.06
N THR A 56 8.48 -6.69 9.60
CA THR A 56 9.45 -5.89 8.85
C THR A 56 10.79 -5.88 9.59
N TYR A 57 11.84 -6.13 8.85
CA TYR A 57 13.22 -6.03 9.32
C TYR A 57 13.97 -5.04 8.43
N GLY A 58 14.91 -4.30 9.00
CA GLY A 58 15.69 -3.35 8.21
C GLY A 58 16.95 -2.89 8.91
N LEU A 59 17.89 -2.43 8.10
CA LEU A 59 19.15 -1.85 8.52
C LEU A 59 19.43 -0.60 7.69
N ILE A 60 19.63 0.53 8.36
CA ILE A 60 20.10 1.76 7.74
C ILE A 60 21.49 2.06 8.33
N SER A 61 22.48 2.22 7.47
CA SER A 61 23.82 2.62 7.87
C SER A 61 24.23 3.89 7.14
N LYS A 62 24.84 4.83 7.86
CA LYS A 62 25.33 6.10 7.32
C LYS A 62 26.74 6.36 7.82
N LEU A 63 27.56 6.88 6.93
CA LEU A 63 28.91 7.35 7.23
C LEU A 63 28.98 8.81 6.79
N ASN A 64 29.29 9.68 7.72
CA ASN A 64 29.58 11.09 7.48
C ASN A 64 31.09 11.28 7.47
N TYR A 65 31.58 12.11 6.58
CA TYR A 65 32.98 12.43 6.44
C TYR A 65 33.17 13.91 6.12
N ASP A 66 33.84 14.63 7.00
CA ASP A 66 34.23 16.02 6.81
C ASP A 66 35.45 16.05 5.92
N VAL A 67 35.28 16.46 4.66
CA VAL A 67 36.37 16.59 3.67
C VAL A 67 37.18 17.85 3.94
N SER A 68 36.52 18.94 4.35
CA SER A 68 37.09 20.19 4.82
C SER A 68 36.12 20.83 5.83
N ASP A 69 36.50 22.01 6.36
CA ASP A 69 35.62 22.78 7.25
C ASP A 69 34.31 23.23 6.58
N GLU A 70 34.29 23.29 5.24
CA GLU A 70 33.13 23.71 4.45
C GLU A 70 32.41 22.55 3.76
N LEU A 71 33.05 21.38 3.57
CA LEU A 71 32.51 20.27 2.79
C LEU A 71 32.33 19.01 3.62
N GLU A 72 31.07 18.62 3.81
CA GLU A 72 30.67 17.34 4.37
C GLU A 72 30.13 16.41 3.27
N VAL A 73 30.48 15.14 3.34
CA VAL A 73 29.96 14.08 2.47
C VAL A 73 29.37 12.97 3.33
N GLN A 74 28.20 12.51 2.95
CA GLN A 74 27.52 11.38 3.58
C GLN A 74 27.26 10.29 2.55
N VAL A 75 27.61 9.06 2.90
CA VAL A 75 27.20 7.85 2.16
C VAL A 75 26.33 6.99 3.04
N GLY A 76 25.37 6.31 2.44
CA GLY A 76 24.50 5.42 3.20
C GLY A 76 23.93 4.28 2.39
N ILE A 77 23.56 3.24 3.12
CA ILE A 77 22.81 2.08 2.61
C ILE A 77 21.53 1.92 3.43
N ASP A 78 20.49 1.40 2.78
CA ASP A 78 19.20 1.10 3.37
C ASP A 78 18.74 -0.27 2.85
N TRP A 79 18.62 -1.24 3.74
CA TRP A 79 18.11 -2.56 3.44
C TRP A 79 16.87 -2.84 4.28
N ARG A 80 15.83 -3.35 3.66
CA ARG A 80 14.58 -3.73 4.34
C ARG A 80 13.98 -4.96 3.69
N THR A 81 13.35 -5.80 4.51
CA THR A 81 12.49 -6.88 4.06
C THR A 81 11.21 -6.89 4.89
N ALA A 82 10.09 -7.17 4.25
CA ALA A 82 8.79 -7.27 4.90
C ALA A 82 8.04 -8.49 4.37
N GLY A 83 7.62 -9.37 5.31
CA GLY A 83 6.65 -10.43 5.02
C GLY A 83 5.26 -9.96 5.47
N ILE A 84 4.29 -10.08 4.58
CA ILE A 84 2.92 -9.59 4.76
C ILE A 84 1.95 -10.74 4.48
N GLU A 85 1.09 -11.06 5.44
CA GLU A 85 0.01 -12.04 5.31
C GLU A 85 -1.32 -11.31 5.24
N HIS A 86 -2.11 -11.63 4.23
CA HIS A 86 -3.49 -11.20 4.08
C HIS A 86 -4.42 -12.41 4.04
N ALA A 87 -5.40 -12.43 4.94
CA ALA A 87 -6.37 -13.51 5.00
C ALA A 87 -7.71 -13.03 5.58
N ARG A 88 -8.69 -13.90 5.52
CA ARG A 88 -9.94 -13.76 6.29
C ARG A 88 -10.16 -14.98 7.15
N GLU A 89 -10.67 -14.77 8.34
CA GLU A 89 -10.90 -15.80 9.37
C GLU A 89 -12.35 -15.77 9.82
N VAL A 90 -12.94 -16.93 10.05
CA VAL A 90 -14.26 -17.04 10.67
C VAL A 90 -14.19 -16.52 12.10
N ARG A 91 -14.88 -15.42 12.37
CA ARG A 91 -14.96 -14.81 13.70
C ARG A 91 -16.13 -15.34 14.53
N ASP A 92 -17.29 -15.52 13.90
CA ASP A 92 -18.51 -15.97 14.56
C ASP A 92 -19.44 -16.63 13.53
N LEU A 93 -19.97 -17.78 13.87
CA LEU A 93 -20.89 -18.55 13.04
C LEU A 93 -22.36 -18.13 13.18
N LEU A 94 -22.66 -17.18 14.08
CA LEU A 94 -24.00 -16.64 14.32
C LEU A 94 -25.04 -17.76 14.53
N GLY A 95 -24.73 -18.71 15.41
CA GLY A 95 -25.66 -19.77 15.84
C GLY A 95 -25.61 -21.08 15.05
N GLY A 96 -24.82 -21.16 13.98
CA GLY A 96 -24.53 -22.44 13.31
C GLY A 96 -23.31 -23.13 13.86
N ASP A 97 -23.06 -24.35 13.42
CA ASP A 97 -21.93 -25.18 13.84
C ASP A 97 -20.75 -25.09 12.86
N TYR A 98 -21.02 -24.77 11.59
CA TYR A 98 -20.03 -24.63 10.53
C TYR A 98 -20.50 -23.66 9.43
N TYR A 99 -19.55 -23.25 8.60
CA TYR A 99 -19.79 -22.51 7.35
C TYR A 99 -19.15 -23.29 6.19
N VAL A 100 -19.63 -23.11 4.97
CA VAL A 100 -19.03 -23.71 3.77
C VAL A 100 -18.43 -22.58 2.94
N ASP A 101 -17.10 -22.61 2.81
CA ASP A 101 -16.33 -21.71 1.97
C ASP A 101 -16.07 -22.34 0.60
N TYR A 102 -16.32 -21.61 -0.48
CA TYR A 102 -16.12 -22.03 -1.87
C TYR A 102 -14.99 -21.25 -2.56
N ALA A 103 -14.25 -20.45 -1.81
CA ALA A 103 -13.19 -19.65 -2.39
C ALA A 103 -11.84 -20.38 -2.48
N ASP A 104 -11.72 -21.54 -1.84
CA ASP A 104 -10.50 -22.34 -1.86
C ASP A 104 -10.58 -23.30 -3.06
N ASP A 105 -9.79 -23.04 -4.12
CA ASP A 105 -9.74 -23.85 -5.34
C ASP A 105 -9.27 -25.29 -5.10
N ASN A 106 -8.61 -25.54 -3.94
CA ASN A 106 -8.24 -26.89 -3.51
C ASN A 106 -9.45 -27.69 -2.99
N ALA A 107 -10.61 -27.06 -2.80
CA ALA A 107 -11.86 -27.67 -2.36
C ALA A 107 -13.06 -27.16 -3.18
N PRO A 108 -13.13 -27.48 -4.49
CA PRO A 108 -14.13 -26.91 -5.42
C PRO A 108 -15.58 -27.25 -5.04
N ASP A 109 -15.79 -28.36 -4.32
CA ASP A 109 -17.13 -28.78 -3.82
C ASP A 109 -17.53 -28.06 -2.53
N GLY A 110 -16.69 -27.15 -2.03
CA GLY A 110 -16.85 -26.41 -0.79
C GLY A 110 -16.12 -27.05 0.38
N LYS A 111 -15.48 -26.19 1.19
CA LYS A 111 -14.73 -26.54 2.38
C LYS A 111 -15.56 -26.23 3.62
N VAL A 112 -15.80 -27.26 4.45
CA VAL A 112 -16.40 -27.06 5.77
C VAL A 112 -15.40 -26.38 6.68
N VAL A 113 -15.77 -25.22 7.18
CA VAL A 113 -14.93 -24.38 8.04
C VAL A 113 -15.64 -24.02 9.34
N ARG A 114 -14.86 -23.80 10.38
CA ARG A 114 -15.31 -23.53 11.73
C ARG A 114 -14.70 -22.23 12.25
N LEU A 115 -15.01 -21.90 13.50
CA LEU A 115 -14.48 -20.72 14.17
C LEU A 115 -12.94 -20.71 14.15
N GLY A 116 -12.33 -19.65 13.65
CA GLY A 116 -10.89 -19.48 13.52
C GLY A 116 -10.29 -20.00 12.22
N ASP A 117 -11.05 -20.69 11.37
CA ASP A 117 -10.57 -21.16 10.08
C ASP A 117 -10.46 -20.03 9.07
N ILE A 118 -9.48 -20.13 8.18
CA ILE A 118 -9.26 -19.17 7.09
C ILE A 118 -10.24 -19.45 5.95
N ILE A 119 -10.82 -18.37 5.40
CA ILE A 119 -11.84 -18.35 4.35
C ILE A 119 -11.59 -17.22 3.35
N ALA A 120 -12.27 -17.30 2.21
CA ALA A 120 -12.37 -16.27 1.18
C ALA A 120 -11.08 -15.96 0.43
N TYR A 121 -9.97 -15.79 1.09
CA TYR A 121 -8.62 -15.69 0.51
C TYR A 121 -7.55 -15.86 1.59
N HIS A 122 -6.37 -16.35 1.18
CA HIS A 122 -5.17 -16.43 2.00
C HIS A 122 -3.94 -16.25 1.12
N ASN A 123 -3.24 -15.15 1.26
CA ASN A 123 -2.02 -14.90 0.51
C ASN A 123 -0.91 -14.32 1.39
N GLU A 124 0.31 -14.57 0.96
CA GLU A 124 1.53 -14.00 1.53
C GLU A 124 2.30 -13.24 0.46
N THR A 125 2.84 -12.11 0.84
CA THR A 125 3.67 -11.26 0.01
C THR A 125 4.97 -10.95 0.72
N THR A 126 6.09 -10.96 0.00
CA THR A 126 7.35 -10.42 0.49
C THR A 126 7.73 -9.20 -0.33
N VAL A 127 8.25 -8.19 0.36
CA VAL A 127 8.80 -6.98 -0.25
C VAL A 127 10.24 -6.84 0.22
N ASP A 128 11.18 -6.90 -0.72
CA ASP A 128 12.61 -6.73 -0.47
C ASP A 128 13.08 -5.41 -1.07
N TRP A 129 13.72 -4.59 -0.25
CA TRP A 129 14.26 -3.28 -0.62
C TRP A 129 15.74 -3.19 -0.31
N PHE A 130 16.50 -2.71 -1.28
CA PHE A 130 17.89 -2.28 -1.07
C PHE A 130 18.13 -0.94 -1.73
N GLY A 131 18.74 -0.02 -1.00
CA GLY A 131 19.11 1.31 -1.50
C GLY A 131 20.51 1.74 -1.06
N ALA A 132 21.12 2.59 -1.87
CA ALA A 132 22.36 3.28 -1.54
C ALA A 132 22.27 4.74 -1.99
N PHE A 133 22.89 5.64 -1.25
CA PHE A 133 22.92 7.06 -1.57
C PHE A 133 24.24 7.72 -1.20
N LEU A 134 24.51 8.81 -1.90
CA LEU A 134 25.58 9.75 -1.65
C LEU A 134 24.97 11.15 -1.55
N GLN A 135 25.37 11.91 -0.56
CA GLN A 135 25.03 13.32 -0.37
C GLN A 135 26.28 14.12 -0.08
N GLY A 136 26.35 15.33 -0.63
CA GLY A 136 27.37 16.32 -0.29
C GLY A 136 26.70 17.61 0.13
N GLN A 137 27.28 18.29 1.09
CA GLN A 137 26.89 19.60 1.57
C GLN A 137 28.13 20.50 1.65
N TYR A 138 28.03 21.68 1.05
CA TYR A 138 29.09 22.69 1.05
C TYR A 138 28.54 23.98 1.63
N ASP A 139 29.11 24.41 2.75
CA ASP A 139 28.66 25.54 3.52
C ASP A 139 29.76 26.58 3.70
N THR A 140 29.47 27.79 3.32
CA THR A 140 30.28 28.99 3.60
C THR A 140 29.38 30.11 4.12
N GLU A 141 29.96 31.24 4.53
CA GLU A 141 29.20 32.42 4.96
C GLU A 141 28.23 32.92 3.87
N LYS A 142 28.58 32.77 2.59
CA LYS A 142 27.79 33.30 1.47
C LYS A 142 27.02 32.26 0.71
N ILE A 143 27.47 31.03 0.66
CA ILE A 143 26.93 29.97 -0.20
C ILE A 143 26.74 28.73 0.62
N ASN A 144 25.50 28.17 0.57
CA ASN A 144 25.20 26.84 1.05
C ASN A 144 24.70 26.03 -0.16
N LEU A 145 25.34 24.92 -0.45
CA LEU A 145 24.97 24.02 -1.53
C LEU A 145 24.77 22.62 -0.97
N TYR A 146 23.84 21.90 -1.55
CA TYR A 146 23.72 20.46 -1.32
C TYR A 146 23.41 19.73 -2.59
N GLY A 147 23.85 18.50 -2.67
CA GLY A 147 23.52 17.57 -3.74
C GLY A 147 23.40 16.15 -3.19
N MET A 148 22.44 15.40 -3.72
CA MET A 148 22.18 14.01 -3.34
C MET A 148 21.86 13.18 -4.57
N GLY A 149 22.47 12.00 -4.66
CA GLY A 149 22.11 10.96 -5.60
C GLY A 149 21.85 9.64 -4.87
N GLY A 150 20.87 8.87 -5.32
CA GLY A 150 20.55 7.57 -4.75
C GLY A 150 19.99 6.62 -5.79
N ILE A 151 20.25 5.34 -5.56
CA ILE A 151 19.69 4.23 -6.34
C ILE A 151 19.08 3.23 -5.38
N SER A 152 17.96 2.62 -5.79
CA SER A 152 17.38 1.53 -5.02
C SER A 152 16.76 0.48 -5.94
N THR A 153 16.67 -0.72 -5.43
CA THR A 153 15.99 -1.84 -6.07
C THR A 153 14.94 -2.40 -5.12
N ILE A 154 13.80 -2.81 -5.67
CA ILE A 154 12.72 -3.45 -4.94
C ILE A 154 12.33 -4.74 -5.66
N GLY A 155 12.12 -5.80 -4.88
CA GLY A 155 11.61 -7.09 -5.34
C GLY A 155 10.29 -7.39 -4.64
N TYR A 156 9.42 -8.10 -5.35
CA TYR A 156 8.14 -8.58 -4.85
C TYR A 156 8.00 -10.06 -5.09
N THR A 157 7.48 -10.76 -4.07
CA THR A 157 6.99 -12.13 -4.24
C THR A 157 5.55 -12.21 -3.76
N TYR A 158 4.79 -13.12 -4.33
CA TYR A 158 3.39 -13.37 -4.00
C TYR A 158 3.12 -14.86 -3.98
N LYS A 159 2.36 -15.33 -3.00
CA LYS A 159 1.90 -16.71 -2.91
C LYS A 159 0.44 -16.73 -2.49
N ASP A 160 -0.40 -17.36 -3.30
CA ASP A 160 -1.79 -17.64 -2.98
C ASP A 160 -1.92 -19.09 -2.47
N PHE A 161 -2.42 -19.26 -1.23
CA PHE A 161 -2.65 -20.59 -0.64
C PHE A 161 -3.98 -21.20 -1.04
N PHE A 162 -4.86 -20.41 -1.67
CA PHE A 162 -6.15 -20.89 -2.15
C PHE A 162 -6.11 -21.36 -3.61
N SER A 163 -5.11 -20.96 -4.38
CA SER A 163 -4.87 -21.49 -5.70
C SER A 163 -4.42 -22.95 -5.65
N VAL A 164 -4.76 -23.75 -6.68
CA VAL A 164 -4.40 -25.17 -6.76
C VAL A 164 -2.90 -25.39 -6.81
N GLU A 165 -2.18 -24.53 -7.53
CA GLU A 165 -0.74 -24.68 -7.75
C GLU A 165 0.08 -24.21 -6.56
N GLN A 166 -0.41 -23.24 -5.80
CA GLN A 166 0.26 -22.63 -4.65
C GLN A 166 1.72 -22.23 -4.93
N GLU A 167 2.02 -21.86 -6.16
CA GLU A 167 3.37 -21.48 -6.57
C GLU A 167 3.77 -20.14 -5.98
N LEU A 168 5.07 -20.00 -5.69
CA LEU A 168 5.64 -18.72 -5.35
C LEU A 168 5.90 -17.93 -6.64
N VAL A 169 5.17 -16.86 -6.83
CA VAL A 169 5.35 -15.93 -7.94
C VAL A 169 6.40 -14.89 -7.53
N GLU A 170 7.42 -14.71 -8.35
CA GLU A 170 8.48 -13.74 -8.15
C GLU A 170 8.52 -12.77 -9.34
N ALA A 171 8.39 -11.47 -9.05
CA ALA A 171 8.52 -10.43 -10.07
C ALA A 171 9.99 -10.02 -10.26
N PRO A 172 10.39 -9.63 -11.49
CA PRO A 172 11.69 -9.02 -11.71
C PRO A 172 11.90 -7.80 -10.84
N SER A 173 13.09 -7.67 -10.27
CA SER A 173 13.44 -6.52 -9.42
C SER A 173 13.35 -5.21 -10.19
N ILE A 174 12.75 -4.20 -9.58
CA ILE A 174 12.54 -2.87 -10.15
C ILE A 174 13.57 -1.92 -9.57
N THR A 175 14.33 -1.27 -10.45
CA THR A 175 15.35 -0.28 -10.05
C THR A 175 14.78 1.13 -10.20
N THR A 176 15.07 1.97 -9.20
CA THR A 176 14.72 3.39 -9.19
C THR A 176 15.94 4.23 -8.85
N PHE A 177 15.94 5.47 -9.26
CA PHE A 177 16.96 6.42 -8.85
C PHE A 177 16.38 7.77 -8.49
N GLN A 178 17.13 8.55 -7.72
CA GLN A 178 16.80 9.91 -7.37
C GLN A 178 18.04 10.80 -7.42
N VAL A 179 17.82 12.04 -7.84
CA VAL A 179 18.82 13.10 -7.79
C VAL A 179 18.13 14.36 -7.29
N LYS A 180 18.73 15.00 -6.28
CA LYS A 180 18.25 16.26 -5.72
C LYS A 180 19.45 17.17 -5.48
N GLY A 181 19.22 18.44 -5.63
CA GLY A 181 20.22 19.44 -5.30
C GLY A 181 19.62 20.81 -5.16
N GLY A 182 20.32 21.66 -4.48
CA GLY A 182 19.89 23.02 -4.27
C GLY A 182 20.99 23.87 -3.69
N GLY A 183 20.71 25.14 -3.63
CA GLY A 183 21.63 26.09 -3.04
C GLY A 183 20.93 27.35 -2.56
N ARG A 184 21.58 27.99 -1.60
CA ARG A 184 21.23 29.28 -1.05
C ARG A 184 22.42 30.21 -1.23
N TYR A 185 22.17 31.42 -1.65
CA TYR A 185 23.12 32.49 -1.73
C TYR A 185 22.69 33.65 -0.84
N ASN A 186 23.52 34.02 0.13
CA ASN A 186 23.33 35.15 1.01
C ASN A 186 23.85 36.41 0.31
N LEU A 187 22.95 37.28 -0.16
CA LEU A 187 23.29 38.55 -0.80
C LEU A 187 23.92 39.51 0.20
N ASP A 188 23.33 39.56 1.41
CA ASP A 188 23.83 40.27 2.59
C ASP A 188 23.33 39.58 3.87
N ASP A 189 23.54 40.20 5.05
CA ASP A 189 23.15 39.64 6.36
C ASP A 189 21.62 39.47 6.52
N ARG A 190 20.83 40.05 5.65
CA ARG A 190 19.35 40.08 5.72
C ARG A 190 18.66 39.45 4.56
N LEU A 191 19.29 39.40 3.39
CA LEU A 191 18.67 38.96 2.15
C LEU A 191 19.37 37.75 1.58
N SER A 192 18.62 36.70 1.27
CA SER A 192 19.11 35.52 0.59
C SER A 192 18.17 35.06 -0.51
N ALA A 193 18.71 34.38 -1.50
CA ALA A 193 17.98 33.69 -2.54
C ALA A 193 18.33 32.20 -2.55
N PHE A 194 17.38 31.34 -2.91
CA PHE A 194 17.62 29.91 -2.98
C PHE A 194 16.93 29.28 -4.20
N ALA A 195 17.47 28.14 -4.62
CA ALA A 195 16.85 27.30 -5.63
C ALA A 195 17.06 25.83 -5.29
N ASN A 196 16.03 25.01 -5.54
CA ASN A 196 16.06 23.56 -5.35
C ASN A 196 15.54 22.85 -6.60
N VAL A 197 16.17 21.77 -6.98
CA VAL A 197 15.72 20.90 -8.07
C VAL A 197 15.71 19.44 -7.60
N GLY A 198 14.80 18.66 -8.14
CA GLY A 198 14.72 17.24 -7.82
C GLY A 198 14.12 16.41 -8.93
N TYR A 199 14.69 15.22 -9.10
CA TYR A 199 14.11 14.15 -9.89
C TYR A 199 14.08 12.88 -9.04
N VAL A 200 12.91 12.26 -8.92
CA VAL A 200 12.70 11.07 -8.12
C VAL A 200 11.87 10.07 -8.90
N GLN A 201 12.30 8.83 -8.93
CA GLN A 201 11.49 7.71 -9.37
C GLN A 201 10.93 6.98 -8.16
N LYS A 202 9.65 6.64 -8.21
CA LYS A 202 8.95 5.81 -7.24
C LYS A 202 8.55 4.49 -7.91
N PRO A 203 8.91 3.33 -7.36
CA PRO A 203 8.48 2.06 -7.93
C PRO A 203 6.95 1.91 -7.81
N PRO A 204 6.32 1.14 -8.72
CA PRO A 204 4.91 0.77 -8.58
C PRO A 204 4.69 -0.05 -7.31
N ILE A 205 3.48 -0.02 -6.78
CA ILE A 205 3.05 -0.89 -5.67
C ILE A 205 2.88 -2.33 -6.16
N LEU A 206 2.84 -3.28 -5.22
CA LEU A 206 2.68 -4.71 -5.53
C LEU A 206 1.57 -4.98 -6.55
N ASP A 207 0.36 -4.49 -6.32
CA ASP A 207 -0.82 -4.78 -7.15
C ASP A 207 -0.67 -4.34 -8.62
N ASN A 208 0.27 -3.44 -8.93
CA ASN A 208 0.61 -3.06 -10.30
C ASN A 208 1.76 -3.90 -10.88
N VAL A 209 2.37 -4.75 -10.08
CA VAL A 209 3.50 -5.62 -10.47
C VAL A 209 3.05 -7.08 -10.53
N ILE A 210 2.31 -7.54 -9.53
CA ILE A 210 1.70 -8.86 -9.47
C ILE A 210 0.22 -8.65 -9.12
N ASP A 211 -0.68 -9.11 -9.97
CA ASP A 211 -2.12 -9.02 -9.72
C ASP A 211 -2.61 -10.10 -8.74
N TYR A 212 -3.90 -10.08 -8.42
CA TYR A 212 -4.49 -11.04 -7.49
C TYR A 212 -4.52 -12.48 -8.00
N ASP A 213 -4.42 -12.67 -9.32
CA ASP A 213 -4.35 -13.99 -9.96
C ASP A 213 -2.90 -14.50 -10.08
N GLY A 214 -1.92 -13.72 -9.56
CA GLY A 214 -0.51 -14.04 -9.63
C GLY A 214 0.16 -13.74 -10.96
N ASN A 215 -0.49 -13.00 -11.87
CA ASN A 215 0.13 -12.63 -13.13
C ASN A 215 1.11 -11.48 -12.92
N VAL A 216 2.33 -11.64 -13.45
CA VAL A 216 3.38 -10.63 -13.37
C VAL A 216 3.25 -9.64 -14.52
N SER A 217 3.20 -8.34 -14.21
CA SER A 217 3.24 -7.27 -15.22
C SER A 217 4.57 -7.31 -15.98
N THR A 218 4.50 -7.27 -17.30
CA THR A 218 5.69 -7.38 -18.16
C THR A 218 6.58 -6.14 -18.16
N ASN A 219 6.04 -4.98 -17.79
CA ASN A 219 6.79 -3.72 -17.78
C ASN A 219 6.15 -2.68 -16.84
N PRO A 220 6.24 -2.87 -15.52
CA PRO A 220 5.72 -1.91 -14.57
C PRO A 220 6.57 -0.64 -14.59
N ASP A 221 5.98 0.48 -15.01
CA ASP A 221 6.67 1.78 -15.08
C ASP A 221 6.84 2.40 -13.68
N ASN A 222 8.03 2.96 -13.46
CA ASN A 222 8.27 3.82 -12.29
C ASN A 222 7.54 5.16 -12.46
N GLU A 223 6.84 5.61 -11.44
CA GLU A 223 6.32 6.96 -11.37
C GLU A 223 7.47 7.97 -11.29
N LYS A 224 7.35 9.11 -11.97
CA LYS A 224 8.42 10.12 -12.09
C LYS A 224 7.98 11.46 -11.55
N PHE A 225 8.73 11.98 -10.61
CA PHE A 225 8.55 13.31 -10.03
C PHE A 225 9.70 14.21 -10.42
N THR A 226 9.38 15.34 -11.03
CA THR A 226 10.34 16.41 -11.30
C THR A 226 9.89 17.66 -10.57
N SER A 227 10.76 18.26 -9.78
CA SER A 227 10.46 19.43 -8.96
C SER A 227 11.47 20.56 -9.17
N LEU A 228 10.97 21.77 -9.14
CA LEU A 228 11.74 23.02 -9.12
C LEU A 228 11.13 23.93 -8.07
N GLU A 229 11.98 24.51 -7.24
CA GLU A 229 11.62 25.59 -6.33
C GLU A 229 12.66 26.70 -6.45
N ILE A 230 12.20 27.95 -6.49
CA ILE A 230 13.03 29.14 -6.42
C ILE A 230 12.41 30.12 -5.43
N GLY A 231 13.21 30.79 -4.63
CA GLY A 231 12.67 31.70 -3.63
C GLY A 231 13.72 32.67 -3.06
N GLY A 232 13.23 33.49 -2.16
CA GLY A 232 14.05 34.43 -1.40
C GLY A 232 13.54 34.59 0.03
N GLU A 233 14.43 35.05 0.88
CA GLU A 233 14.17 35.28 2.30
C GLU A 233 14.81 36.60 2.73
N TYR A 234 14.03 37.40 3.44
CA TYR A 234 14.46 38.61 4.09
C TYR A 234 14.27 38.51 5.60
N ASN A 235 15.34 38.72 6.36
CA ASN A 235 15.35 38.67 7.80
C ASN A 235 15.88 39.98 8.38
N SER A 236 15.12 40.60 9.29
CA SER A 236 15.56 41.74 10.09
C SER A 236 15.13 41.52 11.54
N ASP A 237 15.56 42.42 12.43
CA ASP A 237 15.24 42.36 13.87
C ASP A 237 13.73 42.43 14.14
N LEU A 238 12.94 42.94 13.21
CA LEU A 238 11.51 43.18 13.37
C LEU A 238 10.65 42.25 12.49
N VAL A 239 11.15 41.82 11.35
CA VAL A 239 10.35 41.10 10.33
C VAL A 239 11.16 40.02 9.65
N ALA A 240 10.58 38.83 9.53
CA ALA A 240 11.07 37.75 8.70
C ALA A 240 10.04 37.43 7.62
N ILE A 241 10.45 37.49 6.34
CA ILE A 241 9.60 37.19 5.16
C ILE A 241 10.31 36.17 4.29
N LYS A 242 9.58 35.10 3.95
CA LYS A 242 10.03 34.10 2.97
C LYS A 242 8.98 33.92 1.90
N GLY A 243 9.41 33.94 0.63
CA GLY A 243 8.56 33.67 -0.52
C GLY A 243 9.22 32.69 -1.45
N SER A 244 8.45 31.74 -2.00
CA SER A 244 8.95 30.84 -3.03
C SER A 244 7.89 30.54 -4.08
N TYR A 245 8.36 30.20 -5.26
CA TYR A 245 7.59 29.56 -6.33
C TYR A 245 8.08 28.13 -6.46
N TYR A 246 7.15 27.18 -6.52
CA TYR A 246 7.46 25.78 -6.76
C TYR A 246 6.62 25.22 -7.90
N ASN A 247 7.19 24.29 -8.65
CA ASN A 247 6.51 23.51 -9.68
C ASN A 247 6.90 22.03 -9.52
N THR A 248 5.91 21.14 -9.49
CA THR A 248 6.14 19.70 -9.45
C THR A 248 5.34 19.05 -10.57
N GLN A 249 6.00 18.24 -11.38
CA GLN A 249 5.38 17.38 -12.38
C GLN A 249 5.41 15.94 -11.91
N TRP A 250 4.29 15.26 -12.02
CA TRP A 250 4.15 13.84 -11.72
C TRP A 250 3.69 13.12 -12.99
N LYS A 251 4.53 12.19 -13.47
CA LYS A 251 4.33 11.44 -14.71
C LYS A 251 4.37 9.94 -14.47
N ASP A 252 3.88 9.19 -15.45
CA ASP A 252 3.85 7.74 -15.48
C ASP A 252 3.18 7.16 -14.23
N ARG A 253 2.02 7.73 -13.87
CA ARG A 253 1.30 7.39 -12.65
C ARG A 253 0.69 5.99 -12.74
N ASN A 254 0.78 5.26 -11.66
CA ASN A 254 0.07 3.98 -11.47
C ASN A 254 -1.24 4.25 -10.73
N LEU A 255 -2.37 3.92 -11.36
CA LEU A 255 -3.70 4.14 -10.81
C LEU A 255 -4.47 2.81 -10.80
N THR A 256 -5.17 2.55 -9.70
CA THR A 256 -6.10 1.42 -9.59
C THR A 256 -7.51 1.94 -9.69
N LYS A 257 -8.34 1.32 -10.53
CA LYS A 257 -9.75 1.66 -10.69
C LYS A 257 -10.60 0.41 -10.53
N SER A 258 -11.55 0.44 -9.60
CA SER A 258 -12.59 -0.58 -9.49
C SER A 258 -13.76 -0.23 -10.42
N VAL A 259 -14.21 -1.17 -11.21
CA VAL A 259 -15.40 -1.05 -12.06
C VAL A 259 -16.36 -2.18 -11.70
N THR A 260 -17.51 -1.83 -11.13
CA THR A 260 -18.56 -2.82 -10.85
C THR A 260 -19.51 -2.86 -12.05
N THR A 261 -19.60 -4.03 -12.68
CA THR A 261 -20.50 -4.32 -13.81
C THR A 261 -21.67 -5.14 -13.29
N GLY A 262 -22.90 -4.66 -13.50
CA GLY A 262 -24.13 -5.32 -13.06
C GLY A 262 -24.97 -4.50 -12.09
N GLN A 263 -26.26 -4.88 -11.93
CA GLN A 263 -27.18 -4.27 -10.98
C GLN A 263 -27.48 -5.25 -9.83
N GLY A 264 -27.37 -4.77 -8.59
CA GLY A 264 -27.72 -5.52 -7.38
C GLY A 264 -26.54 -6.24 -6.73
N ASP A 265 -26.85 -7.17 -5.81
CA ASP A 265 -25.86 -7.92 -5.02
C ASP A 265 -25.02 -8.92 -5.85
N SER A 266 -25.27 -9.07 -7.15
CA SER A 266 -24.59 -9.96 -8.09
C SER A 266 -23.69 -9.22 -9.10
N GLY A 267 -23.30 -7.98 -8.81
CA GLY A 267 -22.40 -7.23 -9.67
C GLY A 267 -20.96 -7.75 -9.53
N ASP A 268 -20.35 -8.17 -10.64
CA ASP A 268 -18.91 -8.46 -10.69
C ASP A 268 -18.15 -7.14 -10.55
N THR A 269 -17.08 -7.17 -9.78
CA THR A 269 -16.19 -6.02 -9.61
C THR A 269 -14.84 -6.35 -10.22
N ASP A 270 -14.56 -5.73 -11.35
CA ASP A 270 -13.24 -5.80 -11.98
C ASP A 270 -12.32 -4.72 -11.38
N ILE A 271 -11.10 -5.10 -11.07
CA ILE A 271 -10.06 -4.18 -10.67
C ILE A 271 -9.15 -3.93 -11.88
N ILE A 272 -9.12 -2.69 -12.34
CA ILE A 272 -8.30 -2.28 -13.49
C ILE A 272 -7.08 -1.53 -12.97
N TYR A 273 -5.90 -2.04 -13.28
CA TYR A 273 -4.63 -1.40 -13.00
C TYR A 273 -4.21 -0.57 -14.22
N LEU A 274 -4.12 0.74 -14.05
CA LEU A 274 -3.69 1.67 -15.08
C LEU A 274 -2.26 2.12 -14.78
N THR A 275 -1.35 1.89 -15.71
CA THR A 275 0.05 2.32 -15.61
C THR A 275 0.35 3.41 -16.65
N GLY A 276 1.38 4.24 -16.39
CA GLY A 276 1.84 5.26 -17.33
C GLY A 276 0.85 6.41 -17.58
N VAL A 277 -0.03 6.71 -16.62
CA VAL A 277 -1.02 7.81 -16.76
C VAL A 277 -0.35 9.16 -16.50
N ASN A 278 -0.49 10.10 -17.47
CA ASN A 278 0.06 11.46 -17.42
C ASN A 278 -1.04 12.51 -17.25
#